data_2e577a9c4ca6a537f86515471703c245
#
_entry.id   2e577a9c4ca6a537f86515471703c245
#
_cell.length_a   1.000
_cell.length_b   1.000
_cell.length_c   1.000
_cell.angle_alpha   90.00
_cell.angle_beta   90.00
_cell.angle_gamma   90.00
#
_symmetry.space_group_name_H-M   'P 1'
#
loop_
_entity.id
_entity.type
_entity.pdbx_description
1 polymer ?
#
loop_
_entity_poly.entity_id
_entity_poly.type
_entity_poly.pdbx_seq_one_letter_code
_entity_poly.pdbx_strand_id
1 'polypeptide(L)'
;MGQCSVETLGSIFASTSKEASSNYGIGYDGRIGMYVEEKDRSWCTSSASNDNRAITIEVVSDTYHPYKVNDKAYKSLIKLLVDICKRNGIKKLVWSTNKSERMNHLNGCNMTVHRDYANKSCHGDYLYNLHGQIAKEVN
;
A
#
# COMPACT_ATOMS: atom_id res chain seq x y z
N MET A 1 4.85 -9.37 3.37
CA MET A 1 4.67 -10.37 2.31
C MET A 1 6.03 -10.70 1.73
N GLY A 2 6.36 -11.98 1.61
CA GLY A 2 7.65 -12.40 1.06
C GLY A 2 7.77 -12.21 -0.46
N GLN A 3 8.89 -12.63 -1.02
CA GLN A 3 9.16 -12.54 -2.46
C GLN A 3 8.17 -13.40 -3.24
N CYS A 4 7.20 -12.78 -3.89
CA CYS A 4 6.23 -13.50 -4.69
C CYS A 4 5.80 -12.67 -5.92
N SER A 5 5.13 -13.34 -6.85
CA SER A 5 4.59 -12.71 -8.05
C SER A 5 3.20 -12.12 -7.79
N VAL A 6 2.72 -11.30 -8.72
CA VAL A 6 1.34 -10.78 -8.67
C VAL A 6 0.31 -11.90 -8.78
N GLU A 7 0.62 -12.98 -9.49
CA GLU A 7 -0.24 -14.14 -9.59
C GLU A 7 -0.37 -14.85 -8.25
N THR A 8 0.73 -14.97 -7.51
CA THR A 8 0.72 -15.56 -6.16
C THR A 8 -0.09 -14.69 -5.18
N LEU A 9 0.07 -13.37 -5.24
CA LEU A 9 -0.77 -12.46 -4.45
C LEU A 9 -2.25 -12.65 -4.78
N GLY A 10 -2.59 -12.73 -6.05
CA GLY A 10 -3.97 -12.96 -6.49
C GLY A 10 -4.52 -14.27 -5.95
N SER A 11 -3.74 -15.33 -5.96
CA SER A 11 -4.14 -16.63 -5.40
C SER A 11 -4.38 -16.57 -3.90
N ILE A 12 -3.55 -15.84 -3.17
CA ILE A 12 -3.72 -15.63 -1.72
C ILE A 12 -5.03 -14.88 -1.45
N PHE A 13 -5.29 -13.80 -2.20
CA PHE A 13 -6.50 -12.99 -2.02
C PHE A 13 -7.78 -13.70 -2.49
N ALA A 14 -7.68 -14.62 -3.45
CA ALA A 14 -8.82 -15.40 -3.92
C ALA A 14 -9.32 -16.39 -2.86
N SER A 15 -8.53 -16.72 -1.84
CA SER A 15 -8.96 -17.59 -0.76
C SER A 15 -9.95 -16.86 0.14
N THR A 16 -11.21 -17.30 0.18
CA THR A 16 -12.26 -16.69 1.00
C THR A 16 -11.98 -16.80 2.49
N SER A 17 -11.20 -17.79 2.91
CA SER A 17 -10.83 -17.99 4.32
C SER A 17 -9.85 -16.95 4.84
N LYS A 18 -9.15 -16.23 3.96
CA LYS A 18 -8.17 -15.23 4.36
C LYS A 18 -8.79 -13.89 4.75
N GLU A 19 -9.96 -13.58 4.21
CA GLU A 19 -10.61 -12.28 4.40
C GLU A 19 -9.62 -11.11 4.24
N ALA A 20 -8.75 -11.21 3.24
CA ALA A 20 -7.71 -10.22 2.97
C ALA A 20 -7.61 -9.96 1.47
N SER A 21 -7.48 -8.69 1.12
CA SER A 21 -7.29 -8.26 -0.26
C SER A 21 -6.71 -6.85 -0.30
N SER A 22 -6.27 -6.42 -1.50
CA SER A 22 -5.92 -5.03 -1.76
C SER A 22 -6.44 -4.64 -3.14
N ASN A 23 -6.56 -3.34 -3.40
CA ASN A 23 -6.91 -2.88 -4.75
C ASN A 23 -5.82 -3.26 -5.74
N TYR A 24 -4.57 -3.01 -5.38
CA TYR A 24 -3.42 -3.31 -6.22
C TYR A 24 -2.39 -4.14 -5.46
N GLY A 25 -1.60 -4.88 -6.22
CA GLY A 25 -0.40 -5.54 -5.73
C GLY A 25 0.77 -5.29 -6.67
N ILE A 26 1.97 -5.20 -6.11
CA ILE A 26 3.21 -5.06 -6.87
C ILE A 26 4.08 -6.26 -6.56
N GLY A 27 4.38 -7.05 -7.59
CA GLY A 27 5.18 -8.26 -7.48
C GLY A 27 6.67 -7.97 -7.34
N TYR A 28 7.42 -9.01 -7.02
CA TYR A 28 8.87 -8.92 -6.84
C TYR A 28 9.60 -8.46 -8.12
N ASP A 29 9.04 -8.75 -9.29
CA ASP A 29 9.57 -8.34 -10.59
C ASP A 29 9.09 -6.95 -11.05
N GLY A 30 8.29 -6.27 -10.24
CA GLY A 30 7.75 -4.95 -10.54
C GLY A 30 6.44 -4.94 -11.31
N ARG A 31 5.88 -6.12 -11.65
CA ARG A 31 4.56 -6.17 -12.30
C ARG A 31 3.47 -5.74 -11.33
N ILE A 32 2.44 -5.09 -11.87
CA ILE A 32 1.31 -4.56 -11.10
C ILE A 32 0.06 -5.39 -11.42
N GLY A 33 -0.64 -5.83 -10.39
CA GLY A 33 -1.93 -6.49 -10.52
C GLY A 33 -3.04 -5.67 -9.86
N MET A 34 -4.25 -5.69 -10.43
CA MET A 34 -5.43 -5.12 -9.81
C MET A 34 -6.34 -6.26 -9.39
N TYR A 35 -6.69 -6.32 -8.10
CA TYR A 35 -7.51 -7.42 -7.53
C TYR A 35 -8.89 -6.96 -7.15
N VAL A 36 -9.02 -5.70 -6.72
CA VAL A 36 -10.28 -5.07 -6.36
C VAL A 36 -10.30 -3.70 -7.04
N GLU A 37 -11.39 -3.36 -7.73
CA GLU A 37 -11.52 -2.06 -8.37
C GLU A 37 -11.45 -0.93 -7.33
N GLU A 38 -10.91 0.23 -7.72
CA GLU A 38 -10.72 1.37 -6.80
C GLU A 38 -12.03 1.85 -6.16
N LYS A 39 -13.15 1.70 -6.86
CA LYS A 39 -14.48 2.07 -6.35
C LYS A 39 -14.99 1.12 -5.27
N ASP A 40 -14.39 -0.06 -5.13
CA ASP A 40 -14.83 -1.08 -4.21
C ASP A 40 -13.89 -1.19 -3.02
N ARG A 41 -14.45 -1.63 -1.89
CA ARG A 41 -13.68 -1.83 -0.68
C ARG A 41 -12.77 -3.06 -0.81
N SER A 42 -11.49 -2.90 -0.45
CA SER A 42 -10.60 -4.03 -0.16
C SER A 42 -10.66 -4.39 1.33
N TRP A 43 -10.00 -5.49 1.70
CA TRP A 43 -9.86 -5.94 3.09
C TRP A 43 -8.38 -5.95 3.46
N CYS A 44 -7.77 -4.78 3.49
CA CYS A 44 -6.32 -4.62 3.57
C CYS A 44 -5.82 -4.24 4.97
N THR A 45 -6.49 -3.28 5.62
CA THR A 45 -5.93 -2.64 6.81
C THR A 45 -6.57 -3.11 8.12
N SER A 46 -7.47 -4.05 8.09
CA SER A 46 -8.27 -4.49 9.25
C SER A 46 -9.21 -3.40 9.79
N SER A 47 -9.37 -2.30 9.06
CA SER A 47 -10.27 -1.20 9.40
C SER A 47 -11.26 -0.98 8.25
N ALA A 48 -12.52 -1.33 8.47
CA ALA A 48 -13.57 -1.11 7.48
C ALA A 48 -13.68 0.38 7.11
N SER A 49 -13.57 1.25 8.08
CA SER A 49 -13.63 2.70 7.88
C SER A 49 -12.53 3.21 6.96
N ASN A 50 -11.30 2.73 7.13
CA ASN A 50 -10.20 3.10 6.25
C ASN A 50 -10.34 2.43 4.88
N ASP A 51 -10.61 1.12 4.84
CA ASP A 51 -10.69 0.36 3.58
C ASP A 51 -11.82 0.86 2.67
N ASN A 52 -12.90 1.38 3.23
CA ASN A 52 -14.01 1.92 2.43
C ASN A 52 -13.67 3.21 1.68
N ARG A 53 -12.63 3.93 2.08
CA ARG A 53 -12.26 5.22 1.48
C ARG A 53 -10.82 5.29 0.99
N ALA A 54 -10.06 4.23 1.15
CA ALA A 54 -8.66 4.18 0.76
C ALA A 54 -8.45 3.33 -0.49
N ILE A 55 -7.51 3.75 -1.32
CA ILE A 55 -6.95 2.88 -2.36
C ILE A 55 -5.76 2.17 -1.70
N THR A 56 -5.77 0.86 -1.71
CA THR A 56 -4.80 0.04 -0.97
C THR A 56 -3.85 -0.67 -1.92
N ILE A 57 -2.59 -0.75 -1.53
CA ILE A 57 -1.53 -1.35 -2.34
C ILE A 57 -0.70 -2.29 -1.46
N GLU A 58 -0.60 -3.55 -1.86
CA GLU A 58 0.31 -4.52 -1.26
C GLU A 58 1.60 -4.56 -2.08
N VAL A 59 2.73 -4.31 -1.44
CA VAL A 59 4.04 -4.34 -2.11
C VAL A 59 4.85 -5.51 -1.60
N VAL A 60 5.30 -6.36 -2.51
CA VAL A 60 6.12 -7.52 -2.18
C VAL A 60 7.50 -7.07 -1.69
N SER A 61 7.99 -7.70 -0.65
CA SER A 61 9.26 -7.38 0.01
C SER A 61 10.09 -8.63 0.25
N ASP A 62 11.30 -8.46 0.74
CA ASP A 62 12.10 -9.56 1.23
C ASP A 62 11.39 -10.28 2.38
N THR A 63 11.70 -11.57 2.57
CA THR A 63 11.04 -12.42 3.57
C THR A 63 11.40 -12.04 5.01
N TYR A 64 12.59 -11.47 5.22
CA TYR A 64 13.11 -11.16 6.54
C TYR A 64 13.27 -9.67 6.77
N HIS A 65 13.18 -9.26 8.05
CA HIS A 65 13.43 -7.88 8.47
C HIS A 65 14.76 -7.34 7.87
N PRO A 66 14.82 -6.10 7.34
CA PRO A 66 13.79 -5.05 7.40
C PRO A 66 12.70 -5.11 6.32
N TYR A 67 12.55 -6.21 5.63
CA TYR A 67 11.56 -6.41 4.57
C TYR A 67 11.78 -5.44 3.40
N LYS A 68 13.01 -5.41 2.90
CA LYS A 68 13.42 -4.50 1.84
C LYS A 68 12.59 -4.73 0.57
N VAL A 69 12.15 -3.63 -0.03
CA VAL A 69 11.48 -3.63 -1.34
C VAL A 69 12.54 -3.37 -2.40
N ASN A 70 12.59 -4.21 -3.45
CA ASN A 70 13.60 -4.03 -4.48
C ASN A 70 13.31 -2.83 -5.39
N ASP A 71 14.30 -2.45 -6.21
CA ASP A 71 14.21 -1.27 -7.07
C ASP A 71 13.08 -1.37 -8.10
N LYS A 72 12.85 -2.56 -8.65
CA LYS A 72 11.78 -2.77 -9.65
C LYS A 72 10.41 -2.55 -9.04
N ALA A 73 10.15 -3.11 -7.87
CA ALA A 73 8.89 -2.93 -7.16
C ALA A 73 8.72 -1.47 -6.72
N TYR A 74 9.76 -0.84 -6.23
CA TYR A 74 9.74 0.57 -5.82
C TYR A 74 9.41 1.50 -6.99
N LYS A 75 10.06 1.32 -8.13
CA LYS A 75 9.79 2.13 -9.33
C LYS A 75 8.34 1.96 -9.80
N SER A 76 7.83 0.72 -9.77
CA SER A 76 6.44 0.46 -10.12
C SER A 76 5.47 1.12 -9.15
N LEU A 77 5.80 1.13 -7.85
CA LEU A 77 4.99 1.81 -6.84
C LEU A 77 4.87 3.31 -7.14
N ILE A 78 5.98 3.97 -7.44
CA ILE A 78 5.97 5.40 -7.78
C ILE A 78 5.10 5.66 -9.01
N LYS A 79 5.28 4.88 -10.08
CA LYS A 79 4.48 5.02 -11.31
C LYS A 79 2.99 4.82 -11.04
N LEU A 80 2.63 3.80 -10.28
CA LEU A 80 1.24 3.52 -9.92
C LEU A 80 0.63 4.66 -9.12
N LEU A 81 1.34 5.18 -8.14
CA LEU A 81 0.86 6.29 -7.31
C LEU A 81 0.66 7.56 -8.12
N VAL A 82 1.56 7.88 -9.04
CA VAL A 82 1.39 9.02 -9.95
C VAL A 82 0.11 8.86 -10.78
N ASP A 83 -0.12 7.68 -11.33
CA ASP A 83 -1.31 7.38 -12.13
C ASP A 83 -2.60 7.48 -11.29
N ILE A 84 -2.60 6.88 -10.09
CA ILE A 84 -3.74 6.96 -9.17
C ILE A 84 -4.07 8.41 -8.83
N CYS A 85 -3.07 9.20 -8.48
CA CYS A 85 -3.27 10.61 -8.12
C CYS A 85 -3.86 11.41 -9.29
N LYS A 86 -3.35 11.20 -10.50
CA LYS A 86 -3.87 11.87 -11.70
C LYS A 86 -5.33 11.52 -11.97
N ARG A 87 -5.67 10.23 -11.93
CA ARG A 87 -7.02 9.76 -12.22
C ARG A 87 -8.05 10.15 -11.17
N ASN A 88 -7.62 10.33 -9.92
CA ASN A 88 -8.51 10.63 -8.80
C ASN A 88 -8.46 12.10 -8.34
N GLY A 89 -7.75 12.96 -9.07
CA GLY A 89 -7.68 14.38 -8.75
C GLY A 89 -6.93 14.69 -7.46
N ILE A 90 -6.01 13.82 -7.03
CA ILE A 90 -5.19 14.02 -5.85
C ILE A 90 -4.01 14.91 -6.24
N LYS A 91 -3.98 16.14 -5.73
CA LYS A 91 -2.96 17.11 -6.12
C LYS A 91 -1.58 16.76 -5.59
N LYS A 92 -1.50 16.20 -4.38
CA LYS A 92 -0.24 15.73 -3.80
C LYS A 92 -0.49 14.70 -2.70
N LEU A 93 0.51 13.85 -2.48
CA LEU A 93 0.55 12.96 -1.32
C LEU A 93 1.18 13.69 -0.13
N VAL A 94 0.59 13.51 1.04
CA VAL A 94 1.07 14.10 2.29
C VAL A 94 1.24 12.99 3.33
N TRP A 95 2.47 12.81 3.79
CA TRP A 95 2.84 11.85 4.81
C TRP A 95 3.16 12.57 6.11
N SER A 96 2.78 11.96 7.22
CA SER A 96 3.20 12.39 8.56
C SER A 96 3.84 11.21 9.30
N THR A 97 4.86 11.47 10.10
CA THR A 97 5.43 10.47 11.01
C THR A 97 4.55 10.26 12.24
N ASN A 98 3.57 11.12 12.47
CA ASN A 98 2.65 11.03 13.60
C ASN A 98 1.44 10.17 13.24
N LYS A 99 1.27 9.05 13.95
CA LYS A 99 0.16 8.12 13.73
C LYS A 99 -1.21 8.79 13.85
N SER A 100 -1.40 9.65 14.83
CA SER A 100 -2.68 10.35 15.05
C SER A 100 -3.03 11.25 13.86
N GLU A 101 -2.04 11.96 13.31
CA GLU A 101 -2.25 12.78 12.12
C GLU A 101 -2.66 11.94 10.91
N ARG A 102 -2.03 10.78 10.73
CA ARG A 102 -2.40 9.87 9.64
C ARG A 102 -3.83 9.35 9.79
N MET A 103 -4.16 8.83 10.96
CA MET A 103 -5.47 8.22 11.19
C MET A 103 -6.62 9.23 11.13
N ASN A 104 -6.37 10.46 11.52
CA ASN A 104 -7.37 11.53 11.54
C ASN A 104 -7.26 12.48 10.35
N HIS A 105 -6.37 12.19 9.41
CA HIS A 105 -6.15 12.99 8.19
C HIS A 105 -5.88 14.47 8.48
N LEU A 106 -5.15 14.75 9.57
CA LEU A 106 -4.81 16.11 9.97
C LEU A 106 -3.76 16.72 9.04
N ASN A 107 -3.78 18.03 8.91
CA ASN A 107 -2.81 18.77 8.08
C ASN A 107 -2.72 18.29 6.62
N GLY A 108 -3.83 17.76 6.11
CA GLY A 108 -3.90 17.26 4.74
C GLY A 108 -3.30 15.86 4.53
N CYS A 109 -2.92 15.18 5.62
CA CYS A 109 -2.34 13.83 5.51
C CYS A 109 -3.31 12.87 4.85
N ASN A 110 -2.89 12.23 3.77
CA ASN A 110 -3.70 11.32 2.97
C ASN A 110 -3.02 9.96 2.71
N MET A 111 -1.96 9.67 3.44
CA MET A 111 -1.27 8.38 3.40
C MET A 111 -1.42 7.69 4.74
N THR A 112 -1.85 6.43 4.71
CA THR A 112 -1.98 5.60 5.90
C THR A 112 -1.31 4.25 5.66
N VAL A 113 -1.09 3.50 6.72
CA VAL A 113 -0.41 2.21 6.67
C VAL A 113 -1.15 1.19 7.53
N HIS A 114 -0.98 -0.09 7.21
CA HIS A 114 -1.67 -1.16 7.92
C HIS A 114 -1.38 -1.15 9.44
N ARG A 115 -0.15 -0.86 9.83
CA ARG A 115 0.21 -0.80 11.26
C ARG A 115 -0.52 0.28 12.05
N ASP A 116 -1.14 1.25 11.38
CA ASP A 116 -1.95 2.26 12.05
C ASP A 116 -3.25 1.67 12.61
N TYR A 117 -3.74 0.58 12.02
CA TYR A 117 -5.03 -0.03 12.33
C TYR A 117 -4.91 -1.43 12.95
N ALA A 118 -3.72 -2.00 12.99
CA ALA A 118 -3.49 -3.32 13.53
C ALA A 118 -2.10 -3.40 14.18
N ASN A 119 -1.97 -4.26 15.19
CA ASN A 119 -0.67 -4.49 15.85
C ASN A 119 0.18 -5.43 14.98
N LYS A 120 0.65 -4.92 13.84
CA LYS A 120 1.46 -5.66 12.88
C LYS A 120 2.60 -4.79 12.37
N SER A 121 3.69 -5.43 11.96
CA SER A 121 4.82 -4.76 11.31
C SER A 121 4.66 -4.75 9.78
N CYS A 122 3.42 -4.74 9.31
CA CYS A 122 3.11 -4.79 7.89
C CYS A 122 3.80 -3.68 7.12
N HIS A 123 4.25 -4.01 5.97
CA HIS A 123 5.21 -3.50 5.03
C HIS A 123 6.58 -3.15 5.59
N GLY A 124 6.88 -3.60 6.83
CA GLY A 124 8.22 -3.51 7.39
C GLY A 124 8.74 -2.09 7.57
N ASP A 125 9.87 -1.97 8.26
CA ASP A 125 10.47 -0.67 8.54
C ASP A 125 11.07 -0.02 7.30
N TYR A 126 11.55 -0.83 6.34
CA TYR A 126 12.17 -0.30 5.13
C TYR A 126 11.22 0.61 4.35
N LEU A 127 10.05 0.08 3.98
CA LEU A 127 9.06 0.85 3.21
C LEU A 127 8.42 1.94 4.07
N TYR A 128 8.15 1.65 5.34
CA TYR A 128 7.61 2.64 6.28
C TYR A 128 8.48 3.91 6.32
N ASN A 129 9.81 3.73 6.44
CA ASN A 129 10.74 4.85 6.52
C ASN A 129 10.88 5.62 5.21
N LEU A 130 10.44 5.05 4.10
CA LEU A 130 10.49 5.70 2.78
C LEU A 130 9.23 6.48 2.42
N HIS A 131 8.18 6.45 3.23
CA HIS A 131 6.91 7.11 2.87
C HIS A 131 7.04 8.59 2.60
N GLY A 132 7.86 9.30 3.37
CA GLY A 132 8.13 10.73 3.11
C GLY A 132 8.81 10.96 1.77
N GLN A 133 9.77 10.10 1.42
CA GLN A 133 10.45 10.15 0.12
C GLN A 133 9.50 9.77 -1.02
N ILE A 134 8.66 8.75 -0.81
CA ILE A 134 7.63 8.35 -1.79
C ILE A 134 6.73 9.54 -2.11
N ALA A 135 6.24 10.23 -1.10
CA ALA A 135 5.41 11.42 -1.30
C ALA A 135 6.12 12.48 -2.14
N LYS A 136 7.41 12.75 -1.86
CA LYS A 136 8.21 13.70 -2.64
C LYS A 136 8.37 13.28 -4.09
N GLU A 137 8.64 12.00 -4.34
CA GLU A 137 8.87 11.49 -5.70
C GLU A 137 7.60 11.46 -6.54
N VAL A 138 6.44 11.23 -5.92
CA VAL A 138 5.15 11.26 -6.60
C VAL A 138 4.73 12.70 -6.89
N ASN A 139 4.98 13.61 -5.98
CA ASN A 139 4.64 15.02 -6.11
C ASN A 139 5.65 15.73 -7.02
#